data_46ca9bf5ebc15bc403fc65ba4a3c9233
#
_entry.id   46ca9bf5ebc15bc403fc65ba4a3c9233
#
_cell.length_a   1.000
_cell.length_b   1.000
_cell.length_c   1.000
_cell.angle_alpha   90.00
_cell.angle_beta   90.00
_cell.angle_gamma   90.00
#
_symmetry.space_group_name_H-M   'P 1'
#
loop_
_entity.id
_entity.type
_entity.pdbx_description
1 polymer ?
#
loop_
_entity_poly.entity_id
_entity_poly.type
_entity_poly.pdbx_seq_one_letter_code
_entity_poly.pdbx_strand_id
1 'polypeptide(L)'
;MIDFKPIKIEDKELITSYFLACGNRDCNLSFVNLYTWQFLTNSCYAVVDNCLIVRFTLDEESIVYTMPVGTGDVKGIIGMLKDQAKAEGHVLRIHGVFPEMEEWFNREFPGRFDYRLDRDYFDYIYLRKELAELKGKNFQPKRNHVNKFKRTYNYRYTPLTADMIPHCLELEEKWCEQHGCDEEQSLINERKALNSALRHFDELELTGGALWVDDEIVGFTYGAPVNKDTFAVHIEKADSRIDGAYNILNQEFALHIPEKYIYLNREEDLGLVGLRKAKLSYRPVILLEKGYAQLIEN
;
A
#
# COMPACT_ATOMS: atom_id res chain seq x y z
N MET A 1 -30.58 -4.62 -1.26
CA MET A 1 -29.23 -5.02 -0.79
C MET A 1 -28.23 -4.74 -1.91
N ILE A 2 -27.03 -4.30 -1.57
CA ILE A 2 -25.94 -4.05 -2.52
C ILE A 2 -25.35 -5.40 -2.92
N ASP A 3 -25.21 -5.63 -4.23
CA ASP A 3 -24.64 -6.85 -4.81
C ASP A 3 -23.13 -6.66 -5.00
N PHE A 4 -22.33 -7.28 -4.12
CA PHE A 4 -20.87 -7.23 -4.16
C PHE A 4 -20.30 -8.34 -5.04
N LYS A 5 -19.37 -7.99 -5.92
CA LYS A 5 -18.71 -8.90 -6.87
C LYS A 5 -17.27 -9.16 -6.44
N PRO A 6 -16.76 -10.41 -6.60
CA PRO A 6 -15.33 -10.69 -6.43
C PRO A 6 -14.48 -9.80 -7.34
N ILE A 7 -13.30 -9.38 -6.85
CA ILE A 7 -12.35 -8.59 -7.62
C ILE A 7 -11.59 -9.51 -8.58
N LYS A 8 -11.59 -9.17 -9.88
CA LYS A 8 -10.86 -9.88 -10.92
C LYS A 8 -9.86 -8.94 -11.59
N ILE A 9 -8.89 -9.48 -12.30
CA ILE A 9 -7.88 -8.67 -12.99
C ILE A 9 -8.50 -7.75 -14.05
N GLU A 10 -9.60 -8.20 -14.68
CA GLU A 10 -10.35 -7.44 -15.69
C GLU A 10 -11.06 -6.21 -15.11
N ASP A 11 -11.26 -6.14 -13.78
CA ASP A 11 -11.89 -5.01 -13.10
C ASP A 11 -10.92 -3.85 -12.85
N LYS A 12 -9.63 -4.03 -13.20
CA LYS A 12 -8.56 -3.07 -12.92
C LYS A 12 -8.88 -1.66 -13.43
N GLU A 13 -9.25 -1.52 -14.69
CA GLU A 13 -9.53 -0.20 -15.29
C GLU A 13 -10.66 0.50 -14.57
N LEU A 14 -11.77 -0.21 -14.30
CA LEU A 14 -12.92 0.33 -13.60
C LEU A 14 -12.54 0.82 -12.20
N ILE A 15 -11.98 -0.05 -11.38
CA ILE A 15 -11.66 0.25 -9.97
C ILE A 15 -10.60 1.37 -9.89
N THR A 16 -9.55 1.29 -10.70
CA THR A 16 -8.48 2.30 -10.75
C THR A 16 -9.03 3.67 -11.16
N SER A 17 -10.02 3.73 -12.06
CA SER A 17 -10.62 5.01 -12.48
C SER A 17 -11.23 5.78 -11.31
N TYR A 18 -11.91 5.09 -10.39
CA TYR A 18 -12.46 5.70 -9.16
C TYR A 18 -11.35 6.20 -8.22
N PHE A 19 -10.33 5.39 -7.99
CA PHE A 19 -9.23 5.74 -7.08
C PHE A 19 -8.40 6.91 -7.60
N LEU A 20 -8.07 6.91 -8.89
CA LEU A 20 -7.35 8.03 -9.50
C LEU A 20 -8.17 9.34 -9.45
N ALA A 21 -9.49 9.26 -9.63
CA ALA A 21 -10.38 10.42 -9.62
C ALA A 21 -10.53 11.04 -8.22
N CYS A 22 -10.49 10.24 -7.15
CA CYS A 22 -10.66 10.75 -5.79
C CYS A 22 -9.45 11.58 -5.29
N GLY A 23 -8.29 11.41 -5.92
CA GLY A 23 -7.07 12.17 -5.59
C GLY A 23 -6.47 11.85 -4.23
N ASN A 24 -6.95 10.82 -3.55
CA ASN A 24 -6.43 10.39 -2.26
C ASN A 24 -5.04 9.75 -2.41
N ARG A 25 -4.27 9.73 -1.33
CA ARG A 25 -2.92 9.16 -1.27
C ARG A 25 -2.83 7.85 -0.49
N ASP A 26 -3.95 7.32 0.00
CA ASP A 26 -4.02 6.08 0.77
C ASP A 26 -3.59 4.88 -0.10
N CYS A 27 -2.61 4.10 0.37
CA CYS A 27 -2.13 2.90 -0.32
C CYS A 27 -3.22 1.83 -0.48
N ASN A 28 -4.22 1.81 0.41
CA ASN A 28 -5.34 0.87 0.34
C ASN A 28 -6.33 1.21 -0.78
N LEU A 29 -6.28 2.44 -1.34
CA LEU A 29 -6.99 2.83 -2.55
C LEU A 29 -6.13 2.55 -3.80
N SER A 30 -5.58 1.35 -3.87
CA SER A 30 -4.79 0.83 -4.99
C SER A 30 -5.39 -0.50 -5.45
N PHE A 31 -5.61 -0.64 -6.76
CA PHE A 31 -6.05 -1.92 -7.32
C PHE A 31 -5.02 -3.04 -7.04
N VAL A 32 -3.74 -2.70 -7.06
CA VAL A 32 -2.66 -3.66 -6.75
C VAL A 32 -2.87 -4.25 -5.36
N ASN A 33 -3.04 -3.43 -4.33
CA ASN A 33 -3.27 -3.92 -2.98
C ASN A 33 -4.57 -4.71 -2.86
N LEU A 34 -5.68 -4.22 -3.42
CA LEU A 34 -6.95 -4.95 -3.41
C LEU A 34 -6.84 -6.33 -4.06
N TYR A 35 -6.17 -6.42 -5.21
CA TYR A 35 -6.04 -7.67 -5.96
C TYR A 35 -5.08 -8.65 -5.29
N THR A 36 -3.93 -8.17 -4.84
CA THR A 36 -2.88 -9.06 -4.31
C THR A 36 -3.16 -9.58 -2.91
N TRP A 37 -3.92 -8.82 -2.09
CA TRP A 37 -4.28 -9.20 -0.73
C TRP A 37 -5.68 -9.81 -0.59
N GLN A 38 -6.46 -9.94 -1.67
CA GLN A 38 -7.83 -10.47 -1.61
C GLN A 38 -7.94 -11.89 -1.04
N PHE A 39 -6.89 -12.70 -1.15
CA PHE A 39 -6.85 -14.05 -0.56
C PHE A 39 -6.97 -14.02 0.97
N LEU A 40 -6.56 -12.93 1.61
CA LEU A 40 -6.62 -12.74 3.07
C LEU A 40 -7.93 -12.04 3.49
N THR A 41 -8.36 -11.08 2.70
CA THR A 41 -9.43 -10.15 3.06
C THR A 41 -10.78 -10.49 2.42
N ASN A 42 -10.85 -11.48 1.53
CA ASN A 42 -12.04 -11.83 0.74
C ASN A 42 -12.68 -10.59 0.09
N SER A 43 -11.84 -9.68 -0.39
CA SER A 43 -12.28 -8.39 -0.94
C SER A 43 -13.22 -8.56 -2.12
N CYS A 44 -14.32 -7.83 -2.10
CA CYS A 44 -15.26 -7.70 -3.19
C CYS A 44 -15.68 -6.23 -3.33
N TYR A 45 -16.24 -5.87 -4.47
CA TYR A 45 -16.61 -4.50 -4.75
C TYR A 45 -18.02 -4.38 -5.30
N ALA A 46 -18.60 -3.19 -5.17
CA ALA A 46 -19.83 -2.79 -5.85
C ALA A 46 -19.71 -1.34 -6.33
N VAL A 47 -20.45 -1.02 -7.37
CA VAL A 47 -20.65 0.37 -7.80
C VAL A 47 -22.13 0.71 -7.61
N VAL A 48 -22.40 1.71 -6.78
CA VAL A 48 -23.75 2.17 -6.45
C VAL A 48 -23.76 3.69 -6.58
N ASP A 49 -24.73 4.21 -7.31
CA ASP A 49 -24.89 5.65 -7.53
C ASP A 49 -23.56 6.35 -7.86
N ASN A 50 -22.82 5.81 -8.83
CA ASN A 50 -21.51 6.32 -9.26
C ASN A 50 -20.47 6.42 -8.12
N CYS A 51 -20.58 5.58 -7.10
CA CYS A 51 -19.55 5.39 -6.06
C CYS A 51 -19.09 3.94 -6.03
N LEU A 52 -17.78 3.74 -5.98
CA LEU A 52 -17.15 2.46 -5.73
C LEU A 52 -17.10 2.23 -4.22
N ILE A 53 -17.46 1.02 -3.80
CA ILE A 53 -17.38 0.55 -2.43
C ILE A 53 -16.64 -0.78 -2.46
N VAL A 54 -15.67 -0.95 -1.57
CA VAL A 54 -15.05 -2.25 -1.34
C VAL A 54 -15.54 -2.81 -0.02
N ARG A 55 -15.93 -4.07 0.00
CA ARG A 55 -16.24 -4.86 1.18
C ARG A 55 -15.12 -5.84 1.38
N PHE A 56 -14.64 -5.98 2.60
CA PHE A 56 -13.61 -6.95 2.95
C PHE A 56 -13.79 -7.47 4.37
N THR A 57 -13.11 -8.57 4.68
CA THR A 57 -13.19 -9.21 6.00
C THR A 57 -11.89 -8.96 6.74
N LEU A 58 -11.99 -8.47 7.98
CA LEU A 58 -10.91 -8.44 8.94
C LEU A 58 -11.14 -9.58 9.94
N ASP A 59 -10.06 -10.24 10.40
CA ASP A 59 -10.10 -11.18 11.51
C ASP A 59 -11.20 -12.27 11.40
N GLU A 60 -11.24 -12.98 10.27
CA GLU A 60 -12.16 -14.09 9.97
C GLU A 60 -13.68 -13.81 10.06
N GLU A 61 -14.12 -12.86 10.91
CA GLU A 61 -15.55 -12.59 11.16
C GLU A 61 -16.00 -11.14 10.94
N SER A 62 -15.08 -10.17 10.99
CA SER A 62 -15.43 -8.75 10.92
C SER A 62 -15.57 -8.26 9.50
N ILE A 63 -16.79 -8.09 9.02
CA ILE A 63 -17.09 -7.48 7.72
C ILE A 63 -16.96 -5.96 7.84
N VAL A 64 -16.18 -5.35 6.93
CA VAL A 64 -15.95 -3.91 6.89
C VAL A 64 -16.08 -3.40 5.46
N TYR A 65 -16.27 -2.09 5.32
CA TYR A 65 -16.44 -1.43 4.03
C TYR A 65 -15.48 -0.24 3.92
N THR A 66 -15.03 0.05 2.71
CA THR A 66 -14.33 1.33 2.48
C THR A 66 -15.34 2.49 2.50
N MET A 67 -14.85 3.69 2.79
CA MET A 67 -15.59 4.90 2.46
C MET A 67 -15.96 4.87 0.97
N PRO A 68 -17.23 5.15 0.57
CA PRO A 68 -17.61 5.18 -0.84
C PRO A 68 -16.79 6.22 -1.62
N VAL A 69 -16.21 5.82 -2.75
CA VAL A 69 -15.35 6.66 -3.59
C VAL A 69 -16.07 6.98 -4.90
N GLY A 70 -16.42 8.23 -5.10
CA GLY A 70 -17.12 8.68 -6.31
C GLY A 70 -17.85 10.01 -6.13
N THR A 71 -18.82 10.28 -6.98
CA THR A 71 -19.56 11.56 -7.03
C THR A 71 -21.03 11.44 -6.66
N GLY A 72 -21.48 10.24 -6.24
CA GLY A 72 -22.88 9.96 -5.91
C GLY A 72 -23.28 10.35 -4.48
N ASP A 73 -24.45 9.89 -4.05
CA ASP A 73 -24.98 10.14 -2.71
C ASP A 73 -24.32 9.22 -1.66
N VAL A 74 -23.14 9.63 -1.17
CA VAL A 74 -22.38 8.91 -0.13
C VAL A 74 -23.21 8.67 1.12
N LYS A 75 -24.05 9.64 1.54
CA LYS A 75 -24.90 9.49 2.73
C LYS A 75 -25.96 8.39 2.55
N GLY A 76 -26.64 8.41 1.40
CA GLY A 76 -27.62 7.37 1.06
C GLY A 76 -26.98 5.98 0.98
N ILE A 77 -25.78 5.88 0.40
CA ILE A 77 -25.02 4.63 0.32
C ILE A 77 -24.67 4.11 1.73
N ILE A 78 -24.18 4.96 2.64
CA ILE A 78 -23.91 4.56 4.04
C ILE A 78 -25.17 4.09 4.73
N GLY A 79 -26.34 4.72 4.43
CA GLY A 79 -27.64 4.24 4.89
C GLY A 79 -27.95 2.82 4.39
N MET A 80 -27.71 2.54 3.11
CA MET A 80 -27.88 1.20 2.53
C MET A 80 -26.94 0.17 3.17
N LEU A 81 -25.67 0.53 3.38
CA LEU A 81 -24.68 -0.32 4.04
C LEU A 81 -25.08 -0.64 5.47
N LYS A 82 -25.61 0.34 6.20
CA LYS A 82 -26.13 0.14 7.56
C LYS A 82 -27.28 -0.89 7.59
N ASP A 83 -28.21 -0.75 6.67
CA ASP A 83 -29.36 -1.67 6.62
C ASP A 83 -28.93 -3.08 6.20
N GLN A 84 -27.95 -3.19 5.30
CA GLN A 84 -27.36 -4.46 4.90
C GLN A 84 -26.56 -5.11 6.03
N ALA A 85 -25.70 -4.39 6.71
CA ALA A 85 -24.93 -4.89 7.85
C ALA A 85 -25.85 -5.43 8.94
N LYS A 86 -26.95 -4.70 9.25
CA LYS A 86 -27.97 -5.16 10.19
C LYS A 86 -28.67 -6.44 9.73
N ALA A 87 -28.99 -6.56 8.45
CA ALA A 87 -29.64 -7.76 7.90
C ALA A 87 -28.72 -8.98 7.90
N GLU A 88 -27.41 -8.74 7.76
CA GLU A 88 -26.36 -9.76 7.81
C GLU A 88 -25.85 -10.05 9.25
N GLY A 89 -26.34 -9.32 10.26
CA GLY A 89 -26.07 -9.59 11.67
C GLY A 89 -24.72 -9.05 12.16
N HIS A 90 -24.18 -8.01 11.54
CA HIS A 90 -22.93 -7.38 11.98
C HIS A 90 -23.07 -5.86 12.12
N VAL A 91 -22.12 -5.24 12.84
CA VAL A 91 -22.07 -3.79 13.03
C VAL A 91 -21.41 -3.15 11.81
N LEU A 92 -22.01 -2.09 11.28
CA LEU A 92 -21.38 -1.33 10.19
C LEU A 92 -20.08 -0.70 10.66
N ARG A 93 -18.97 -1.00 9.97
CA ARG A 93 -17.67 -0.36 10.13
C ARG A 93 -17.15 0.08 8.78
N ILE A 94 -16.73 1.35 8.68
CA ILE A 94 -16.22 1.97 7.47
C ILE A 94 -14.75 2.32 7.70
N HIS A 95 -13.86 1.77 6.89
CA HIS A 95 -12.42 2.01 6.89
C HIS A 95 -12.01 3.06 5.84
N GLY A 96 -10.77 3.55 5.96
CA GLY A 96 -10.26 4.61 5.08
C GLY A 96 -10.93 5.96 5.40
N VAL A 97 -11.26 6.19 6.67
CA VAL A 97 -11.79 7.47 7.15
C VAL A 97 -10.64 8.32 7.66
N PHE A 98 -10.55 9.54 7.13
CA PHE A 98 -9.51 10.53 7.46
C PHE A 98 -10.03 11.54 8.48
N PRO A 99 -9.15 12.27 9.22
CA PRO A 99 -9.56 13.23 10.24
C PRO A 99 -10.58 14.26 9.74
N GLU A 100 -10.43 14.76 8.52
CA GLU A 100 -11.35 15.72 7.92
C GLU A 100 -12.75 15.18 7.64
N MET A 101 -12.92 13.84 7.61
CA MET A 101 -14.23 13.20 7.42
C MET A 101 -15.04 13.10 8.72
N GLU A 102 -14.41 13.25 9.89
CA GLU A 102 -15.09 13.19 11.18
C GLU A 102 -16.20 14.26 11.30
N GLU A 103 -15.92 15.50 10.86
CA GLU A 103 -16.91 16.57 10.86
C GLU A 103 -18.09 16.24 9.93
N TRP A 104 -17.82 15.60 8.78
CA TRP A 104 -18.85 15.16 7.87
C TRP A 104 -19.73 14.08 8.50
N PHE A 105 -19.16 13.06 9.16
CA PHE A 105 -19.92 12.03 9.88
C PHE A 105 -20.78 12.64 10.98
N ASN A 106 -20.25 13.57 11.78
CA ASN A 106 -20.96 14.23 12.86
C ASN A 106 -22.13 15.08 12.35
N ARG A 107 -22.01 15.71 11.17
CA ARG A 107 -23.06 16.48 10.54
C ARG A 107 -24.15 15.60 9.93
N GLU A 108 -23.77 14.57 9.16
CA GLU A 108 -24.71 13.73 8.41
C GLU A 108 -25.36 12.64 9.26
N PHE A 109 -24.68 12.19 10.30
CA PHE A 109 -25.12 11.12 11.22
C PHE A 109 -24.86 11.51 12.68
N PRO A 110 -25.51 12.54 13.23
CA PRO A 110 -25.21 13.08 14.57
C PRO A 110 -25.24 12.00 15.66
N GLY A 111 -24.10 11.79 16.35
CA GLY A 111 -23.97 10.85 17.46
C GLY A 111 -24.17 9.36 17.10
N ARG A 112 -24.06 9.01 15.81
CA ARG A 112 -24.30 7.63 15.35
C ARG A 112 -23.03 6.84 15.10
N PHE A 113 -21.88 7.48 14.96
CA PHE A 113 -20.62 6.82 14.69
C PHE A 113 -19.57 7.15 15.76
N ASP A 114 -18.81 6.14 16.17
CA ASP A 114 -17.58 6.26 16.91
C ASP A 114 -16.43 6.28 15.89
N TYR A 115 -15.59 7.32 15.96
CA TYR A 115 -14.49 7.54 15.05
C TYR A 115 -13.17 7.25 15.75
N ARG A 116 -12.31 6.44 15.13
CA ARG A 116 -11.00 6.08 15.67
C ARG A 116 -9.92 6.10 14.61
N LEU A 117 -8.84 6.79 14.92
CA LEU A 117 -7.59 6.70 14.18
C LEU A 117 -6.81 5.47 14.64
N ASP A 118 -6.17 4.79 13.70
CA ASP A 118 -5.30 3.67 14.01
C ASP A 118 -3.89 3.95 13.51
N ARG A 119 -2.98 4.26 14.46
CA ARG A 119 -1.60 4.66 14.18
C ARG A 119 -0.79 3.62 13.41
N ASP A 120 -1.12 2.36 13.54
CA ASP A 120 -0.39 1.26 12.92
C ASP A 120 -0.65 1.19 11.41
N TYR A 121 -1.77 1.78 10.96
CA TYR A 121 -2.19 1.86 9.56
C TYR A 121 -1.94 3.24 8.92
N PHE A 122 -1.16 4.13 9.51
CA PHE A 122 -0.83 5.41 8.88
C PHE A 122 0.21 5.23 7.78
N ASP A 123 -0.04 5.83 6.60
CA ASP A 123 0.92 5.76 5.50
C ASP A 123 2.04 6.78 5.65
N TYR A 124 3.22 6.36 5.24
CA TYR A 124 4.43 7.18 5.21
C TYR A 124 4.66 7.74 3.81
N ILE A 125 4.42 9.03 3.63
CA ILE A 125 4.52 9.72 2.35
C ILE A 125 5.73 10.66 2.35
N TYR A 126 6.55 10.54 1.31
CA TYR A 126 7.81 11.26 1.16
C TYR A 126 7.80 12.08 -0.12
N LEU A 127 8.60 13.15 -0.17
CA LEU A 127 8.91 13.78 -1.44
C LEU A 127 9.86 12.87 -2.25
N ARG A 128 9.43 12.47 -3.45
CA ARG A 128 10.26 11.67 -4.37
C ARG A 128 11.65 12.26 -4.54
N LYS A 129 11.72 13.57 -4.73
CA LYS A 129 12.99 14.29 -4.90
C LYS A 129 13.92 14.16 -3.70
N GLU A 130 13.40 14.17 -2.48
CA GLU A 130 14.23 14.02 -1.28
C GLU A 130 14.80 12.61 -1.15
N LEU A 131 14.03 11.58 -1.47
CA LEU A 131 14.52 10.20 -1.48
C LEU A 131 15.52 9.96 -2.60
N ALA A 132 15.32 10.56 -3.77
CA ALA A 132 16.23 10.47 -4.92
C ALA A 132 17.57 11.16 -4.64
N GLU A 133 17.56 12.37 -4.09
CA GLU A 133 18.75 13.19 -3.92
C GLU A 133 19.45 12.97 -2.57
N LEU A 134 18.71 12.60 -1.54
CA LEU A 134 19.16 12.47 -0.14
C LEU A 134 19.95 13.69 0.35
N LYS A 135 19.57 14.91 -0.10
CA LYS A 135 20.26 16.16 0.22
C LYS A 135 20.04 16.60 1.68
N GLY A 136 20.97 17.41 2.18
CA GLY A 136 20.88 18.03 3.50
C GLY A 136 21.43 17.18 4.65
N LYS A 137 21.51 17.79 5.82
CA LYS A 137 22.12 17.20 7.03
C LYS A 137 21.31 15.98 7.53
N ASN A 138 20.01 16.04 7.40
CA ASN A 138 19.10 14.99 7.89
C ASN A 138 19.29 13.65 7.17
N PHE A 139 19.68 13.67 5.90
CA PHE A 139 19.93 12.48 5.10
C PHE A 139 21.39 12.02 5.12
N GLN A 140 22.27 12.66 5.90
CA GLN A 140 23.68 12.31 5.97
C GLN A 140 23.92 10.81 6.26
N PRO A 141 23.23 10.19 7.23
CA PRO A 141 23.40 8.76 7.50
C PRO A 141 23.04 7.89 6.29
N LYS A 142 21.95 8.23 5.59
CA LYS A 142 21.50 7.49 4.39
C LYS A 142 22.52 7.62 3.25
N ARG A 143 23.00 8.84 2.99
CA ARG A 143 24.08 9.06 2.00
C ARG A 143 25.36 8.29 2.34
N ASN A 144 25.71 8.19 3.62
CA ASN A 144 26.90 7.43 4.01
C ASN A 144 26.78 5.95 3.64
N HIS A 145 25.61 5.32 3.87
CA HIS A 145 25.35 3.94 3.44
C HIS A 145 25.40 3.81 1.92
N VAL A 146 24.71 4.69 1.21
CA VAL A 146 24.72 4.72 -0.27
C VAL A 146 26.15 4.90 -0.82
N ASN A 147 26.91 5.85 -0.29
CA ASN A 147 28.28 6.11 -0.76
C ASN A 147 29.23 4.95 -0.41
N LYS A 148 29.01 4.29 0.73
CA LYS A 148 29.76 3.08 1.09
C LYS A 148 29.46 1.96 0.10
N PHE A 149 28.17 1.70 -0.18
CA PHE A 149 27.73 0.70 -1.14
C PHE A 149 28.37 0.93 -2.52
N LYS A 150 28.26 2.17 -3.06
CA LYS A 150 28.82 2.55 -4.36
C LYS A 150 30.34 2.37 -4.49
N ARG A 151 31.07 2.43 -3.37
CA ARG A 151 32.53 2.20 -3.35
C ARG A 151 32.92 0.75 -3.17
N THR A 152 32.03 -0.04 -2.55
CA THR A 152 32.31 -1.42 -2.18
C THR A 152 31.95 -2.41 -3.27
N TYR A 153 30.83 -2.14 -3.97
CA TYR A 153 30.24 -3.09 -4.90
C TYR A 153 30.26 -2.57 -6.35
N ASN A 154 30.51 -3.47 -7.29
CA ASN A 154 30.26 -3.22 -8.71
C ASN A 154 28.77 -3.46 -8.96
N TYR A 155 27.96 -2.39 -8.90
CA TYR A 155 26.52 -2.48 -8.96
C TYR A 155 25.94 -1.84 -10.22
N ARG A 156 24.77 -2.28 -10.58
CA ARG A 156 23.91 -1.63 -11.57
C ARG A 156 22.44 -1.69 -11.10
N TYR A 157 21.67 -0.71 -11.53
CA TYR A 157 20.23 -0.68 -11.36
C TYR A 157 19.59 -0.75 -12.75
N THR A 158 18.53 -1.58 -12.89
CA THR A 158 17.79 -1.71 -14.14
C THR A 158 16.28 -1.66 -13.84
N PRO A 159 15.47 -1.17 -14.80
CA PRO A 159 14.03 -1.44 -14.72
C PRO A 159 13.79 -2.95 -14.59
N LEU A 160 12.79 -3.31 -13.79
CA LEU A 160 12.36 -4.69 -13.63
C LEU A 160 11.53 -5.09 -14.84
N THR A 161 11.82 -6.26 -15.40
CA THR A 161 11.12 -6.84 -16.54
C THR A 161 10.67 -8.27 -16.22
N ALA A 162 9.68 -8.79 -16.95
CA ALA A 162 9.07 -10.08 -16.67
C ALA A 162 10.08 -11.25 -16.65
N ASP A 163 11.13 -11.21 -17.47
CA ASP A 163 12.20 -12.20 -17.49
C ASP A 163 13.07 -12.24 -16.23
N MET A 164 13.07 -11.15 -15.43
CA MET A 164 13.79 -11.07 -14.15
C MET A 164 12.98 -11.64 -12.97
N ILE A 165 11.68 -11.86 -13.13
CA ILE A 165 10.78 -12.32 -12.05
C ILE A 165 11.28 -13.61 -11.38
N PRO A 166 11.77 -14.64 -12.11
CA PRO A 166 12.32 -15.83 -11.47
C PRO A 166 13.45 -15.53 -10.49
N HIS A 167 14.36 -14.61 -10.83
CA HIS A 167 15.47 -14.20 -9.95
C HIS A 167 14.98 -13.39 -8.73
N CYS A 168 13.92 -12.59 -8.89
CA CYS A 168 13.29 -11.89 -7.77
C CYS A 168 12.67 -12.90 -6.78
N LEU A 169 12.03 -13.95 -7.28
CA LEU A 169 11.46 -15.02 -6.45
C LEU A 169 12.55 -15.82 -5.73
N GLU A 170 13.68 -16.10 -6.39
CA GLU A 170 14.85 -16.73 -5.76
C GLU A 170 15.42 -15.87 -4.63
N LEU A 171 15.51 -14.54 -4.84
CA LEU A 171 15.94 -13.61 -3.80
C LEU A 171 14.94 -13.57 -2.63
N GLU A 172 13.64 -13.57 -2.90
CA GLU A 172 12.59 -13.63 -1.88
C GLU A 172 12.68 -14.90 -1.06
N GLU A 173 12.91 -16.05 -1.69
CA GLU A 173 13.08 -17.31 -0.99
C GLU A 173 14.29 -17.29 -0.03
N LYS A 174 15.44 -16.81 -0.49
CA LYS A 174 16.64 -16.61 0.33
C LYS A 174 16.38 -15.61 1.47
N TRP A 175 15.62 -14.54 1.20
CA TRP A 175 15.24 -13.56 2.21
C TRP A 175 14.35 -14.19 3.28
N CYS A 176 13.38 -14.98 2.87
CA CYS A 176 12.48 -15.70 3.76
C CYS A 176 13.22 -16.70 4.67
N GLU A 177 14.17 -17.46 4.14
CA GLU A 177 15.01 -18.36 4.94
C GLU A 177 15.78 -17.62 6.03
N GLN A 178 16.27 -16.40 5.73
CA GLN A 178 17.02 -15.58 6.69
C GLN A 178 16.14 -14.96 7.79
N HIS A 179 14.85 -14.73 7.53
CA HIS A 179 13.95 -14.00 8.40
C HIS A 179 12.85 -14.86 9.04
N GLY A 180 12.89 -16.18 8.81
CA GLY A 180 11.93 -17.11 9.43
C GLY A 180 10.50 -16.92 8.92
N CYS A 181 10.31 -16.66 7.62
CA CYS A 181 8.98 -16.39 7.07
C CYS A 181 7.96 -17.48 7.39
N ASP A 182 8.36 -18.73 7.45
CA ASP A 182 7.45 -19.86 7.69
C ASP A 182 6.93 -19.89 9.15
N GLU A 183 7.55 -19.13 10.04
CA GLU A 183 7.18 -19.06 11.46
C GLU A 183 6.28 -17.87 11.78
N GLU A 184 6.16 -16.88 10.87
CA GLU A 184 5.41 -15.65 11.09
C GLU A 184 4.32 -15.45 10.02
N GLN A 185 3.05 -15.53 10.44
CA GLN A 185 1.90 -15.46 9.53
C GLN A 185 1.87 -14.20 8.66
N SER A 186 2.32 -13.07 9.18
CA SER A 186 2.40 -11.81 8.45
C SER A 186 3.36 -11.90 7.25
N LEU A 187 4.52 -12.54 7.44
CA LEU A 187 5.51 -12.75 6.38
C LEU A 187 5.05 -13.79 5.35
N ILE A 188 4.35 -14.85 5.80
CA ILE A 188 3.70 -15.80 4.88
C ILE A 188 2.70 -15.09 3.98
N ASN A 189 1.88 -14.21 4.55
CA ASN A 189 0.89 -13.46 3.79
C ASN A 189 1.54 -12.45 2.83
N GLU A 190 2.57 -11.73 3.27
CA GLU A 190 3.34 -10.82 2.42
C GLU A 190 3.95 -11.58 1.22
N ARG A 191 4.54 -12.76 1.45
CA ARG A 191 5.08 -13.62 0.38
C ARG A 191 4.00 -14.04 -0.62
N LYS A 192 2.80 -14.37 -0.17
CA LYS A 192 1.67 -14.71 -1.07
C LYS A 192 1.25 -13.51 -1.91
N ALA A 193 1.11 -12.33 -1.31
CA ALA A 193 0.77 -11.11 -2.02
C ALA A 193 1.84 -10.72 -3.03
N LEU A 194 3.12 -10.79 -2.65
CA LEU A 194 4.27 -10.54 -3.52
C LEU A 194 4.28 -11.49 -4.72
N ASN A 195 4.11 -12.80 -4.49
CA ASN A 195 4.04 -13.80 -5.55
C ASN A 195 2.86 -13.55 -6.50
N SER A 196 1.69 -13.14 -5.96
CA SER A 196 0.54 -12.76 -6.77
C SER A 196 0.85 -11.56 -7.66
N ALA A 197 1.47 -10.51 -7.10
CA ALA A 197 1.86 -9.32 -7.84
C ALA A 197 2.86 -9.62 -8.96
N LEU A 198 3.91 -10.37 -8.67
CA LEU A 198 4.94 -10.70 -9.67
C LEU A 198 4.40 -11.59 -10.80
N ARG A 199 3.48 -12.52 -10.51
CA ARG A 199 2.84 -13.35 -11.55
C ARG A 199 1.96 -12.55 -12.50
N HIS A 200 1.41 -11.42 -12.05
CA HIS A 200 0.55 -10.54 -12.84
C HIS A 200 1.23 -9.19 -13.08
N PHE A 201 2.57 -9.19 -13.20
CA PHE A 201 3.38 -7.97 -13.26
C PHE A 201 2.93 -7.04 -14.39
N ASP A 202 2.74 -7.61 -15.59
CA ASP A 202 2.34 -6.85 -16.77
C ASP A 202 0.86 -6.45 -16.70
N GLU A 203 -0.04 -7.35 -16.29
CA GLU A 203 -1.48 -7.07 -16.18
C GLU A 203 -1.78 -6.02 -15.10
N LEU A 204 -1.01 -6.02 -14.02
CA LEU A 204 -1.09 -4.99 -12.97
C LEU A 204 -0.40 -3.69 -13.36
N GLU A 205 0.32 -3.65 -14.50
CA GLU A 205 1.12 -2.51 -14.97
C GLU A 205 2.10 -2.00 -13.90
N LEU A 206 2.75 -2.92 -13.22
CA LEU A 206 3.71 -2.57 -12.18
C LEU A 206 4.95 -1.90 -12.78
N THR A 207 5.41 -0.87 -12.10
CA THR A 207 6.73 -0.30 -12.36
C THR A 207 7.68 -0.82 -11.30
N GLY A 208 8.76 -1.45 -11.71
CA GLY A 208 9.73 -2.02 -10.79
C GLY A 208 11.17 -1.71 -11.14
N GLY A 209 12.07 -2.07 -10.23
CA GLY A 209 13.50 -1.96 -10.41
C GLY A 209 14.26 -3.08 -9.73
N ALA A 210 15.35 -3.53 -10.36
CA ALA A 210 16.26 -4.54 -9.86
C ALA A 210 17.64 -3.95 -9.59
N LEU A 211 18.18 -4.25 -8.43
CA LEU A 211 19.54 -3.90 -8.01
C LEU A 211 20.43 -5.12 -8.18
N TRP A 212 21.49 -4.96 -8.93
CA TRP A 212 22.47 -5.99 -9.22
C TRP A 212 23.79 -5.67 -8.53
N VAL A 213 24.44 -6.70 -8.01
CA VAL A 213 25.86 -6.66 -7.63
C VAL A 213 26.55 -7.77 -8.41
N ASP A 214 27.55 -7.39 -9.16
CA ASP A 214 28.13 -8.25 -10.20
C ASP A 214 27.01 -8.75 -11.16
N ASP A 215 26.75 -10.03 -11.25
CA ASP A 215 25.71 -10.59 -12.12
C ASP A 215 24.50 -11.17 -11.36
N GLU A 216 24.39 -10.87 -10.05
CA GLU A 216 23.29 -11.34 -9.22
C GLU A 216 22.31 -10.23 -8.84
N ILE A 217 21.01 -10.50 -8.86
CA ILE A 217 19.99 -9.61 -8.28
C ILE A 217 20.08 -9.70 -6.74
N VAL A 218 20.43 -8.59 -6.11
CA VAL A 218 20.57 -8.45 -4.66
C VAL A 218 19.46 -7.61 -4.02
N GLY A 219 18.57 -7.06 -4.85
CA GLY A 219 17.40 -6.34 -4.39
C GLY A 219 16.45 -6.07 -5.54
N PHE A 220 15.16 -5.98 -5.21
CA PHE A 220 14.15 -5.54 -6.14
C PHE A 220 13.04 -4.76 -5.42
N THR A 221 12.35 -3.96 -6.19
CA THR A 221 11.23 -3.16 -5.72
C THR A 221 10.21 -3.02 -6.83
N TYR A 222 8.94 -2.86 -6.45
CA TYR A 222 7.89 -2.48 -7.38
C TYR A 222 6.79 -1.66 -6.72
N GLY A 223 6.04 -0.98 -7.55
CA GLY A 223 4.92 -0.18 -7.14
C GLY A 223 4.03 0.21 -8.30
N ALA A 224 3.03 1.04 -8.00
CA ALA A 224 2.06 1.53 -8.96
C ALA A 224 1.56 2.94 -8.59
N PRO A 225 0.98 3.70 -9.53
CA PRO A 225 0.34 4.96 -9.22
C PRO A 225 -0.86 4.79 -8.29
N VAL A 226 -0.97 5.65 -7.27
CA VAL A 226 -2.17 5.78 -6.42
C VAL A 226 -3.08 6.88 -6.97
N ASN A 227 -2.48 8.00 -7.37
CA ASN A 227 -3.16 9.10 -8.01
C ASN A 227 -2.23 9.83 -8.99
N LYS A 228 -2.63 11.01 -9.48
CA LYS A 228 -1.87 11.77 -10.50
C LYS A 228 -0.49 12.26 -10.04
N ASP A 229 -0.26 12.44 -8.73
CA ASP A 229 0.97 12.99 -8.13
C ASP A 229 1.65 12.07 -7.13
N THR A 230 1.06 10.92 -6.81
CA THR A 230 1.55 9.98 -5.80
C THR A 230 1.71 8.58 -6.39
N PHE A 231 2.86 7.99 -6.11
CA PHE A 231 3.21 6.63 -6.49
C PHE A 231 3.43 5.79 -5.22
N ALA A 232 2.78 4.63 -5.12
CA ALA A 232 3.00 3.69 -4.01
C ALA A 232 4.15 2.75 -4.31
N VAL A 233 5.00 2.54 -3.32
CA VAL A 233 6.04 1.51 -3.31
C VAL A 233 5.50 0.34 -2.49
N HIS A 234 5.01 -0.69 -3.16
CA HIS A 234 4.34 -1.83 -2.54
C HIS A 234 5.33 -2.79 -1.89
N ILE A 235 6.45 -3.05 -2.58
CA ILE A 235 7.49 -3.97 -2.09
C ILE A 235 8.87 -3.36 -2.28
N GLU A 236 9.72 -3.60 -1.31
CA GLU A 236 11.15 -3.27 -1.32
C GLU A 236 11.89 -4.40 -0.59
N LYS A 237 12.54 -5.27 -1.34
CA LYS A 237 13.29 -6.42 -0.82
C LYS A 237 14.76 -6.35 -1.25
N ALA A 238 15.67 -6.60 -0.30
CA ALA A 238 17.10 -6.67 -0.60
C ALA A 238 17.79 -7.67 0.34
N ASP A 239 18.90 -8.22 -0.10
CA ASP A 239 19.74 -9.08 0.73
C ASP A 239 20.33 -8.28 1.90
N SER A 240 19.89 -8.58 3.10
CA SER A 240 20.31 -7.89 4.32
C SER A 240 21.79 -8.07 4.67
N ARG A 241 22.47 -9.06 4.10
CA ARG A 241 23.91 -9.30 4.25
C ARG A 241 24.75 -8.30 3.47
N ILE A 242 24.16 -7.63 2.49
CA ILE A 242 24.82 -6.63 1.65
C ILE A 242 24.56 -5.23 2.25
N ASP A 243 25.55 -4.70 2.94
CA ASP A 243 25.41 -3.42 3.65
C ASP A 243 25.06 -2.27 2.67
N GLY A 244 23.97 -1.59 2.97
CA GLY A 244 23.48 -0.47 2.18
C GLY A 244 22.57 -0.84 0.99
N ALA A 245 22.28 -2.13 0.75
CA ALA A 245 21.45 -2.57 -0.38
C ALA A 245 20.06 -1.93 -0.36
N TYR A 246 19.36 -1.91 0.79
CA TYR A 246 18.08 -1.22 0.92
C TYR A 246 18.19 0.30 0.68
N ASN A 247 19.29 0.92 1.10
CA ASN A 247 19.44 2.37 0.94
C ASN A 247 19.66 2.76 -0.52
N ILE A 248 20.47 2.00 -1.26
CA ILE A 248 20.71 2.26 -2.68
C ILE A 248 19.48 1.89 -3.52
N LEU A 249 18.79 0.78 -3.21
CA LEU A 249 17.58 0.38 -3.91
C LEU A 249 16.49 1.46 -3.80
N ASN A 250 16.26 1.97 -2.59
CA ASN A 250 15.31 3.06 -2.35
C ASN A 250 15.67 4.33 -3.13
N GLN A 251 16.95 4.73 -3.10
CA GLN A 251 17.43 5.91 -3.86
C GLN A 251 17.26 5.72 -5.36
N GLU A 252 17.73 4.61 -5.90
CA GLU A 252 17.69 4.34 -7.34
C GLU A 252 16.24 4.25 -7.83
N PHE A 253 15.34 3.60 -7.07
CA PHE A 253 13.95 3.56 -7.44
C PHE A 253 13.33 4.95 -7.48
N ALA A 254 13.55 5.77 -6.44
CA ALA A 254 13.07 7.15 -6.40
C ALA A 254 13.62 8.01 -7.55
N LEU A 255 14.85 7.77 -8.01
CA LEU A 255 15.44 8.43 -9.17
C LEU A 255 14.73 8.06 -10.48
N HIS A 256 14.29 6.80 -10.61
CA HIS A 256 13.70 6.27 -11.84
C HIS A 256 12.18 6.42 -11.92
N ILE A 257 11.49 6.71 -10.81
CA ILE A 257 10.07 7.06 -10.84
C ILE A 257 9.88 8.40 -11.57
N PRO A 258 8.93 8.49 -12.53
CA PRO A 258 8.69 9.70 -13.31
C PRO A 258 8.46 10.94 -12.45
N GLU A 259 9.01 12.07 -12.84
CA GLU A 259 8.97 13.34 -12.09
C GLU A 259 7.57 13.91 -11.88
N LYS A 260 6.57 13.46 -12.65
CA LYS A 260 5.17 13.81 -12.43
C LYS A 260 4.65 13.34 -11.07
N TYR A 261 5.26 12.28 -10.49
CA TYR A 261 4.95 11.84 -9.14
C TYR A 261 5.80 12.62 -8.15
N ILE A 262 5.15 13.55 -7.46
CA ILE A 262 5.78 14.41 -6.44
C ILE A 262 6.04 13.61 -5.17
N TYR A 263 5.13 12.68 -4.85
CA TYR A 263 5.12 11.91 -3.62
C TYR A 263 5.35 10.43 -3.88
N LEU A 264 6.09 9.79 -2.95
CA LEU A 264 6.20 8.35 -2.82
C LEU A 264 5.52 7.93 -1.52
N ASN A 265 4.47 7.12 -1.62
CA ASN A 265 3.84 6.46 -0.49
C ASN A 265 4.54 5.11 -0.28
N ARG A 266 5.15 4.91 0.89
CA ARG A 266 5.81 3.65 1.27
C ARG A 266 4.98 2.85 2.27
N GLU A 267 3.68 3.03 2.24
CA GLU A 267 2.68 2.29 3.00
C GLU A 267 2.84 2.37 4.53
N GLU A 268 2.19 1.49 5.25
CA GLU A 268 2.02 1.44 6.70
C GLU A 268 3.21 0.78 7.39
N ASP A 269 3.29 0.89 8.73
CA ASP A 269 4.28 0.16 9.55
C ASP A 269 3.69 -1.04 10.30
N LEU A 270 2.38 -1.22 10.26
CA LEU A 270 1.63 -2.33 10.87
C LEU A 270 1.98 -2.57 12.36
N GLY A 271 2.36 -1.51 13.10
CA GLY A 271 2.77 -1.60 14.49
C GLY A 271 4.18 -2.15 14.72
N LEU A 272 4.91 -2.53 13.67
CA LEU A 272 6.25 -3.09 13.78
C LEU A 272 7.28 -2.00 14.11
N VAL A 273 7.81 -2.03 15.32
CA VAL A 273 8.73 -1.00 15.88
C VAL A 273 9.96 -0.78 14.99
N GLY A 274 10.54 -1.84 14.44
CA GLY A 274 11.70 -1.77 13.55
C GLY A 274 11.35 -1.07 12.23
N LEU A 275 10.22 -1.43 11.61
CA LEU A 275 9.74 -0.85 10.37
C LEU A 275 9.36 0.62 10.57
N ARG A 276 8.66 0.94 11.66
CA ARG A 276 8.33 2.32 12.04
C ARG A 276 9.58 3.19 12.14
N LYS A 277 10.60 2.72 12.86
CA LYS A 277 11.88 3.42 13.00
C LYS A 277 12.58 3.60 11.65
N ALA A 278 12.57 2.58 10.80
CA ALA A 278 13.15 2.64 9.47
C ALA A 278 12.44 3.69 8.61
N LYS A 279 11.10 3.66 8.54
CA LYS A 279 10.29 4.61 7.77
C LYS A 279 10.45 6.06 8.27
N LEU A 280 10.37 6.30 9.58
CA LEU A 280 10.58 7.63 10.17
C LEU A 280 12.00 8.18 9.91
N SER A 281 13.00 7.32 9.79
CA SER A 281 14.39 7.73 9.51
C SER A 281 14.59 8.38 8.14
N TYR A 282 13.65 8.19 7.21
CA TYR A 282 13.61 8.84 5.89
C TYR A 282 12.79 10.14 5.87
N ARG A 283 12.27 10.58 7.03
CA ARG A 283 11.59 11.88 7.19
C ARG A 283 10.37 12.06 6.28
N PRO A 284 9.28 11.32 6.51
CA PRO A 284 8.06 11.51 5.73
C PRO A 284 7.58 12.96 5.86
N VAL A 285 7.14 13.56 4.76
CA VAL A 285 6.55 14.91 4.74
C VAL A 285 5.07 14.89 5.11
N ILE A 286 4.41 13.73 4.92
CA ILE A 286 3.05 13.48 5.36
C ILE A 286 3.05 12.14 6.08
N LEU A 287 2.48 12.10 7.25
CA LEU A 287 2.01 10.89 7.90
C LEU A 287 0.50 10.90 7.70
N LEU A 288 0.03 10.11 6.73
CA LEU A 288 -1.39 10.10 6.35
C LEU A 288 -2.18 9.36 7.43
N GLU A 289 -2.82 10.16 8.28
CA GLU A 289 -3.67 9.65 9.35
C GLU A 289 -4.95 9.07 8.79
N LYS A 290 -5.26 7.85 9.14
CA LYS A 290 -6.48 7.15 8.75
C LYS A 290 -6.95 6.19 9.83
N GLY A 291 -8.21 5.85 9.76
CA GLY A 291 -8.85 4.98 10.74
C GLY A 291 -10.18 4.46 10.24
N TYR A 292 -11.11 4.31 11.14
CA TYR A 292 -12.44 3.82 10.83
C TYR A 292 -13.53 4.57 11.59
N ALA A 293 -14.73 4.55 11.02
CA ALA A 293 -15.96 4.97 11.67
C ALA A 293 -16.83 3.73 11.91
N GLN A 294 -17.24 3.50 13.14
CA GLN A 294 -18.10 2.37 13.53
C GLN A 294 -19.45 2.86 14.01
N LEU A 295 -20.52 2.26 13.50
CA LEU A 295 -21.87 2.56 13.92
C LEU A 295 -22.05 2.20 15.41
N ILE A 296 -22.58 3.13 16.20
CA ILE A 296 -22.92 2.92 17.61
C ILE A 296 -24.26 2.18 17.65
N GLU A 297 -24.28 0.98 18.23
CA GLU A 297 -25.50 0.24 18.52
C GLU A 297 -26.24 0.94 19.68
N ASN A 298 -27.53 1.21 19.50
CA ASN A 298 -28.43 1.74 20.54
C ASN A 298 -29.16 0.60 21.23
#